data_a994fc4397ab1e7e4d53e199b32d60ec
#
_entry.id   a994fc4397ab1e7e4d53e199b32d60ec
#
_cell.length_a   1.000
_cell.length_b   1.000
_cell.length_c   1.000
_cell.angle_alpha   90.00
_cell.angle_beta   90.00
_cell.angle_gamma   90.00
#
_symmetry.space_group_name_H-M   'P 1'
#
loop_
_entity.id
_entity.type
_entity.pdbx_description
1 polymer ?
#
loop_
_entity_poly.entity_id
_entity_poly.type
_entity_poly.pdbx_seq_one_letter_code
_entity_poly.pdbx_strand_id
1 'polypeptide(L)' 'MEVIPLEELRDNYDLFTYIKNNLEYDQVILEYYDGTDPRSGWVHVSYVCEHCVGRNNRKIAMTFDGSTYRIV' A
#
# COMPACT_ATOMS: atom_id res chain seq x y z
N MET A 1 -10.28 1.92 -13.88
CA MET A 1 -10.10 1.80 -12.42
C MET A 1 -10.70 0.48 -11.96
N GLU A 2 -9.93 -0.29 -11.22
CA GLU A 2 -10.42 -1.53 -10.66
C GLU A 2 -11.33 -1.27 -9.48
N VAL A 3 -12.42 -2.03 -9.42
CA VAL A 3 -13.30 -2.02 -8.26
C VAL A 3 -12.88 -3.15 -7.34
N ILE A 4 -12.57 -2.80 -6.10
CA ILE A 4 -12.17 -3.78 -5.09
C ILE A 4 -13.43 -4.27 -4.39
N PRO A 5 -13.77 -5.57 -4.47
CA PRO A 5 -14.93 -6.09 -3.76
C PRO A 5 -14.78 -5.91 -2.25
N LEU A 6 -15.76 -5.29 -1.61
CA LEU A 6 -15.72 -5.02 -0.17
C LEU A 6 -15.59 -6.28 0.66
N GLU A 7 -16.15 -7.38 0.20
CA GLU A 7 -16.07 -8.66 0.89
C GLU A 7 -14.65 -9.24 0.94
N GLU A 8 -13.75 -8.77 0.07
CA GLU A 8 -12.36 -9.19 0.05
C GLU A 8 -11.46 -8.29 0.91
N LEU A 9 -11.93 -7.10 1.23
CA LEU A 9 -11.19 -6.13 2.02
C LEU A 9 -11.64 -6.20 3.48
N ARG A 10 -11.05 -7.10 4.23
CA ARG A 10 -11.41 -7.32 5.63
C ARG A 10 -10.70 -6.38 6.59
N ASP A 11 -9.52 -5.89 6.19
CA ASP A 11 -8.66 -5.12 7.07
C ASP A 11 -7.59 -4.38 6.27
N ASN A 12 -6.76 -3.63 6.98
CA ASN A 12 -5.68 -2.84 6.36
C ASN A 12 -4.64 -3.71 5.69
N TYR A 13 -4.35 -4.87 6.25
CA TYR A 13 -3.38 -5.78 5.65
C TYR A 13 -3.88 -6.33 4.31
N ASP A 14 -5.16 -6.68 4.22
CA ASP A 14 -5.75 -7.14 2.97
C ASP A 14 -5.73 -6.04 1.91
N LEU A 15 -6.06 -4.81 2.29
CA LEU A 15 -6.00 -3.67 1.38
C LEU A 15 -4.59 -3.44 0.86
N PHE A 16 -3.61 -3.43 1.75
CA PHE A 16 -2.20 -3.27 1.39
C PHE A 16 -1.75 -4.35 0.40
N THR A 17 -2.08 -5.61 0.70
CA THR A 17 -1.72 -6.75 -0.14
C THR A 17 -2.37 -6.66 -1.52
N TYR A 18 -3.63 -6.26 -1.58
CA TYR A 18 -4.35 -6.09 -2.83
C TYR A 18 -3.69 -5.03 -3.71
N ILE A 19 -3.39 -3.86 -3.14
CA ILE A 19 -2.74 -2.78 -3.87
C ILE A 19 -1.37 -3.24 -4.38
N LYS A 20 -0.59 -3.86 -3.49
CA LYS A 20 0.75 -4.34 -3.82
C LYS A 20 0.75 -5.27 -5.02
N ASN A 21 -0.23 -6.18 -5.09
CA ASN A 21 -0.24 -7.25 -6.08
C ASN A 21 -1.01 -6.93 -7.36
N ASN A 22 -1.92 -5.96 -7.33
CA ASN A 22 -2.87 -5.78 -8.43
C ASN A 22 -2.89 -4.40 -9.07
N LEU A 23 -2.41 -3.37 -8.40
CA LEU A 23 -2.52 -2.00 -8.87
C LEU A 23 -1.16 -1.41 -9.24
N GLU A 24 -1.19 -0.36 -10.07
CA GLU A 24 -0.04 0.51 -10.28
C GLU A 24 0.07 1.50 -9.14
N TYR A 25 1.27 1.70 -8.61
CA TYR A 25 1.50 2.66 -7.53
C TYR A 25 2.98 3.06 -7.50
N ASP A 26 3.27 4.22 -6.94
CA ASP A 26 4.65 4.62 -6.66
C ASP A 26 5.13 4.00 -5.35
N GLN A 27 4.39 4.27 -4.28
CA GLN A 27 4.65 3.67 -2.97
C GLN A 27 3.34 3.24 -2.33
N VAL A 28 3.34 2.10 -1.68
CA VAL A 28 2.27 1.68 -0.78
C VAL A 28 2.90 1.33 0.55
N ILE A 29 2.42 1.94 1.62
CA ILE A 29 3.00 1.79 2.94
C ILE A 29 1.91 1.38 3.91
N LEU A 30 2.11 0.25 4.57
CA LEU A 30 1.27 -0.15 5.70
C LEU A 30 1.91 0.48 6.95
N GLU A 31 1.36 1.62 7.37
CA GLU A 31 1.93 2.44 8.44
C GLU A 31 1.34 2.04 9.79
N TYR A 32 2.21 1.97 10.79
CA TYR A 32 1.87 1.62 12.17
C TYR A 32 1.22 0.24 12.32
N TYR A 33 1.61 -0.66 11.43
CA TYR A 33 1.24 -2.07 11.53
C TYR A 33 2.09 -2.71 12.62
N ASP A 34 1.43 -3.37 13.61
CA ASP A 34 2.13 -3.94 14.76
C ASP A 34 2.76 -5.31 14.50
N GLY A 35 2.54 -5.87 13.31
CA GLY A 35 3.09 -7.16 12.92
C GLY A 35 2.21 -8.35 13.23
N THR A 36 1.11 -8.15 13.94
CA THR A 36 0.20 -9.23 14.33
C THR A 36 -1.26 -8.94 14.03
N ASP A 37 -1.74 -7.73 14.32
CA ASP A 37 -3.12 -7.35 14.09
C ASP A 37 -3.28 -6.73 12.69
N PRO A 38 -3.96 -7.42 11.75
CA PRO A 38 -4.13 -6.91 10.39
C PRO A 38 -5.00 -5.64 10.32
N ARG A 39 -5.67 -5.28 11.40
CA ARG A 39 -6.47 -4.06 11.49
C ARG A 39 -5.68 -2.89 12.02
N SER A 40 -4.47 -3.11 12.52
CA SER A 40 -3.64 -2.04 13.06
C SER A 40 -3.10 -1.15 11.95
N GLY A 41 -2.87 0.13 12.29
CA GLY A 41 -2.32 1.09 11.35
C GLY A 41 -3.27 1.51 10.27
N TRP A 42 -2.69 1.98 9.16
CA TRP A 42 -3.45 2.40 7.98
C TRP A 42 -2.58 2.24 6.74
N VAL A 43 -3.22 2.35 5.57
CA VAL A 43 -2.54 2.21 4.29
C VAL A 43 -2.35 3.59 3.66
N HIS A 44 -1.11 3.93 3.34
CA HIS A 44 -0.76 5.10 2.56
C HIS A 44 -0.35 4.65 1.16
N VAL A 45 -0.94 5.23 0.13
CA VAL A 45 -0.57 4.91 -1.25
C VAL A 45 -0.35 6.21 -2.03
N SER A 46 0.72 6.24 -2.82
CA SER A 46 1.00 7.33 -3.74
C SER A 46 1.04 6.81 -5.16
N TYR A 47 0.73 7.70 -6.10
CA TYR A 47 0.67 7.36 -7.51
C TYR A 47 1.24 8.52 -8.31
N VAL A 48 2.11 8.19 -9.26
CA VAL A 48 2.66 9.20 -10.17
C VAL A 48 1.73 9.31 -11.37
N CYS A 49 1.22 10.52 -11.59
CA CYS A 49 0.35 10.81 -12.73
C CYS A 49 1.07 10.53 -14.04
N GLU A 50 0.38 9.95 -15.02
CA GLU A 50 0.96 9.67 -16.33
C GLU A 50 1.43 10.93 -17.07
N HIS A 51 0.90 12.11 -16.67
CA HIS A 51 1.33 13.40 -17.23
C HIS A 51 2.54 14.00 -16.52
N CYS A 52 3.07 13.32 -15.50
CA CYS A 52 4.24 13.77 -14.75
C CYS A 52 5.51 13.36 -15.50
N VAL A 53 6.09 14.30 -16.22
CA VAL A 53 7.24 14.04 -17.08
C VAL A 53 8.46 13.58 -16.28
N GLY A 54 9.10 12.50 -16.74
CA GLY A 54 10.32 11.98 -16.14
C GLY A 54 10.15 11.20 -14.86
N ARG A 55 8.90 10.88 -14.48
CA ARG A 55 8.62 10.11 -13.26
C ARG A 55 7.81 8.88 -13.59
N ASN A 56 8.09 7.81 -12.89
CA ASN A 56 7.39 6.53 -13.04
C ASN A 56 6.96 5.99 -11.68
N ASN A 57 5.90 5.19 -11.68
CA ASN A 57 5.50 4.46 -10.49
C ASN A 57 6.54 3.38 -10.19
N ARG A 58 7.18 3.49 -9.03
CA ARG A 58 8.31 2.62 -8.66
C ARG A 58 7.89 1.28 -8.10
N LYS A 59 6.64 1.14 -7.74
CA LYS A 59 6.08 -0.08 -7.12
C LYS A 59 6.85 -0.50 -5.85
N ILE A 60 7.09 0.46 -4.98
CA ILE A 60 7.76 0.19 -3.71
C ILE A 60 6.71 -0.07 -2.64
N ALA A 61 6.72 -1.28 -2.08
CA ALA A 61 5.83 -1.66 -0.99
C ALA A 61 6.64 -1.75 0.30
N MET A 62 6.15 -1.11 1.36
CA MET A 62 6.83 -1.03 2.64
C MET A 62 5.87 -1.17 3.80
N THR A 63 6.41 -1.56 4.95
CA THR A 63 5.74 -1.41 6.23
C THR A 63 6.49 -0.38 7.07
N PHE A 64 5.79 0.32 7.95
CA PHE A 64 6.38 1.29 8.86
C PHE A 64 5.79 1.08 10.27
N ASP A 65 6.65 0.85 11.25
CA ASP A 65 6.23 0.55 12.62
C ASP A 65 6.22 1.77 13.54
N GLY A 66 6.50 2.95 13.02
CA GLY A 66 6.65 4.17 13.79
C GLY A 66 8.10 4.59 13.95
N SER A 67 9.04 3.72 13.63
CA SER A 67 10.48 3.97 13.73
C SER A 67 11.23 3.56 12.47
N THR A 68 10.87 2.44 11.86
CA THR A 68 11.64 1.83 10.79
C THR A 68 10.74 1.45 9.62
N TYR A 69 11.19 1.80 8.42
CA TYR A 69 10.58 1.34 7.17
C TYR A 69 11.22 0.02 6.75
N ARG A 70 10.38 -0.92 6.31
CA ARG A 70 10.84 -2.22 5.81
C ARG A 70 10.21 -2.51 4.47
N ILE A 71 11.03 -2.85 3.48
CA ILE A 71 10.56 -3.23 2.16
C ILE A 71 9.97 -4.64 2.22
N VAL A 72 8.81 -4.78 1.59
CA VAL A 72 8.08 -6.05 1.58
C VAL A 72 8.26 -6.76 0.26
#